data_54f9f817065246cc366e90c7b057ded2
#
_entry.id   54f9f817065246cc366e90c7b057ded2
#
_cell.length_a   1.000
_cell.length_b   1.000
_cell.length_c   1.000
_cell.angle_alpha   90.00
_cell.angle_beta   90.00
_cell.angle_gamma   90.00
#
_symmetry.space_group_name_H-M   'P 1'
#
loop_
_entity.id
_entity.type
_entity.pdbx_description
1 polymer ?
#
loop_
_entity_poly.entity_id
_entity_poly.type
_entity_poly.pdbx_seq_one_letter_code
_entity_poly.pdbx_strand_id
1 'polypeptide(L)'
;MDEEGTVYLRTEDGERAVGSWQAGAPTEGLAHFARRFDDVLTEAELLAARLAGGGADPKHTLASAKQLRDGLKDAAVVGDVAGLAAHLDGLVRSAEQAVSGARSARDAVRAKAVARKEELAAEAEKIAEETTQWKQAGDRFKHILDEWRAIRGIDRKTDELLWKRFSRARDSFNRRRGSHFADLDRQRVAARTRKEELVAEAEKLSDSSDWGPTAARYKDLMTEWKAAGRAQKDADDTLWQRFRAAQESFFTRRSAVFSERDAEFSANATLKEQLLAEAEKIDTSKPDAARTALRSIHDRWEDAGKVPRERIREFEDRLRTVEDRIRNDLEKRWRRSDPEADARVEQFRERVAQFEAQATKASAAGDARRAKQAQEQAAQWREWLATAEKAVQR
;
A
#
# COMPACT_ATOMS: atom_id res chain seq x y z
N MET A 1 -105.48 29.19 -5.31
CA MET A 1 -105.54 30.62 -5.59
C MET A 1 -106.93 31.03 -5.11
N ASP A 2 -107.00 32.09 -4.34
CA ASP A 2 -108.24 32.63 -3.82
C ASP A 2 -108.86 33.63 -4.81
N GLU A 3 -110.03 34.23 -4.42
CA GLU A 3 -110.77 35.21 -5.22
C GLU A 3 -110.00 36.55 -5.41
N GLU A 4 -109.04 36.83 -4.47
CA GLU A 4 -108.21 38.05 -4.52
C GLU A 4 -106.93 37.85 -5.32
N GLY A 5 -106.70 36.67 -5.95
CA GLY A 5 -105.56 36.34 -6.76
C GLY A 5 -104.35 35.84 -5.95
N THR A 6 -104.37 35.59 -4.65
CA THR A 6 -103.30 35.03 -3.84
C THR A 6 -103.15 33.55 -4.09
N VAL A 7 -101.96 33.13 -4.42
CA VAL A 7 -101.59 31.71 -4.65
C VAL A 7 -101.05 31.09 -3.37
N TYR A 8 -101.58 29.93 -3.00
CA TYR A 8 -101.16 29.16 -1.83
C TYR A 8 -100.53 27.85 -2.23
N LEU A 9 -99.48 27.56 -1.56
CA LEU A 9 -98.80 26.21 -1.61
C LEU A 9 -99.44 25.39 -0.46
N ARG A 10 -99.95 24.20 -0.74
CA ARG A 10 -100.38 23.25 0.28
C ARG A 10 -99.17 22.38 0.64
N THR A 11 -98.84 22.33 1.94
CA THR A 11 -97.87 21.48 2.53
C THR A 11 -98.53 20.61 3.64
N GLU A 12 -97.75 19.62 4.12
CA GLU A 12 -98.25 18.81 5.26
C GLU A 12 -98.48 19.65 6.52
N ASP A 13 -97.82 20.77 6.70
CA ASP A 13 -97.90 21.67 7.84
C ASP A 13 -98.96 22.74 7.64
N GLY A 14 -99.68 22.76 6.52
CA GLY A 14 -100.72 23.74 6.22
C GLY A 14 -100.60 24.43 4.87
N GLU A 15 -101.29 25.56 4.73
CA GLU A 15 -101.23 26.36 3.53
C GLU A 15 -100.34 27.62 3.73
N ARG A 16 -99.42 27.86 2.81
CA ARG A 16 -98.57 29.04 2.79
C ARG A 16 -98.82 29.90 1.54
N ALA A 17 -99.08 31.20 1.72
CA ALA A 17 -99.14 32.12 0.58
C ALA A 17 -97.73 32.24 -0.10
N VAL A 18 -97.69 32.04 -1.40
CA VAL A 18 -96.47 32.08 -2.18
C VAL A 18 -96.35 33.36 -3.05
N GLY A 19 -97.39 34.08 -3.25
CA GLY A 19 -97.47 35.34 -3.98
C GLY A 19 -98.87 35.66 -4.48
N SER A 20 -99.06 36.78 -5.17
CA SER A 20 -100.32 37.15 -5.80
C SER A 20 -100.12 37.24 -7.33
N TRP A 21 -101.19 36.91 -8.07
CA TRP A 21 -101.30 37.03 -9.50
C TRP A 21 -102.57 37.80 -9.85
N GLN A 22 -102.46 39.00 -10.36
CA GLN A 22 -103.54 39.91 -10.74
C GLN A 22 -103.69 40.21 -12.24
N ALA A 23 -102.80 39.64 -13.04
CA ALA A 23 -102.73 39.91 -14.48
C ALA A 23 -103.10 38.68 -15.31
N GLY A 24 -104.34 38.49 -15.72
CA GLY A 24 -104.74 37.37 -16.60
C GLY A 24 -105.52 36.22 -15.87
N ALA A 25 -105.66 35.06 -16.51
CA ALA A 25 -106.40 33.93 -16.00
C ALA A 25 -105.74 33.26 -14.78
N PRO A 26 -106.49 32.74 -13.82
CA PRO A 26 -105.93 31.99 -12.65
C PRO A 26 -105.00 30.86 -13.00
N THR A 27 -105.27 30.19 -14.12
CA THR A 27 -104.37 29.09 -14.66
C THR A 27 -103.00 29.54 -15.10
N GLU A 28 -102.90 30.82 -15.61
CA GLU A 28 -101.64 31.43 -16.00
C GLU A 28 -100.76 31.76 -14.80
N GLY A 29 -101.41 32.24 -13.69
CA GLY A 29 -100.76 32.46 -12.40
C GLY A 29 -100.18 31.20 -11.79
N LEU A 30 -100.96 30.14 -11.77
CA LEU A 30 -100.44 28.81 -11.29
C LEU A 30 -99.31 28.30 -12.13
N ALA A 31 -99.44 28.45 -13.46
CA ALA A 31 -98.34 28.03 -14.38
C ALA A 31 -97.10 28.88 -14.20
N HIS A 32 -97.22 30.16 -13.79
CA HIS A 32 -96.06 31.02 -13.51
C HIS A 32 -95.26 30.47 -12.29
N PHE A 33 -95.95 30.19 -11.18
CA PHE A 33 -95.31 29.68 -9.98
C PHE A 33 -94.84 28.23 -10.14
N ALA A 34 -95.45 27.41 -11.00
CA ALA A 34 -94.96 26.10 -11.38
C ALA A 34 -93.67 26.15 -12.16
N ARG A 35 -93.59 27.07 -13.15
CA ARG A 35 -92.32 27.28 -13.93
C ARG A 35 -91.15 27.69 -13.01
N ARG A 36 -91.40 28.54 -12.03
CA ARG A 36 -90.35 28.90 -11.05
C ARG A 36 -89.92 27.70 -10.20
N PHE A 37 -90.80 26.78 -9.92
CA PHE A 37 -90.47 25.50 -9.25
C PHE A 37 -89.51 24.65 -10.20
N ASP A 38 -89.89 24.53 -11.50
CA ASP A 38 -89.16 23.79 -12.46
C ASP A 38 -87.75 24.41 -12.68
N ASP A 39 -87.64 25.74 -12.62
CA ASP A 39 -86.31 26.45 -12.73
C ASP A 39 -85.41 26.08 -11.54
N VAL A 40 -85.96 26.05 -10.29
CA VAL A 40 -85.12 25.66 -9.10
C VAL A 40 -84.79 24.17 -9.13
N LEU A 41 -85.75 23.32 -9.57
CA LEU A 41 -85.49 21.87 -9.73
C LEU A 41 -84.34 21.66 -10.79
N THR A 42 -84.44 22.34 -11.90
CA THR A 42 -83.37 22.24 -12.98
C THR A 42 -82.01 22.70 -12.48
N GLU A 43 -82.00 23.77 -11.66
CA GLU A 43 -80.72 24.21 -11.07
C GLU A 43 -80.17 23.18 -10.09
N ALA A 44 -80.97 22.56 -9.24
CA ALA A 44 -80.60 21.49 -8.33
C ALA A 44 -80.08 20.27 -9.07
N GLU A 45 -80.75 19.83 -10.15
CA GLU A 45 -80.31 18.71 -11.00
C GLU A 45 -79.00 19.00 -11.72
N LEU A 46 -78.82 20.22 -12.23
CA LEU A 46 -77.54 20.65 -12.86
C LEU A 46 -76.39 20.61 -11.85
N LEU A 47 -76.56 21.10 -10.64
CA LEU A 47 -75.58 21.00 -9.55
C LEU A 47 -75.26 19.55 -9.19
N ALA A 48 -76.31 18.67 -9.11
CA ALA A 48 -76.10 17.24 -8.84
C ALA A 48 -75.26 16.57 -10.00
N ALA A 49 -75.65 16.85 -11.28
CA ALA A 49 -74.97 16.28 -12.42
C ALA A 49 -73.49 16.75 -12.49
N ARG A 50 -73.23 18.00 -12.22
CA ARG A 50 -71.86 18.54 -12.18
C ARG A 50 -71.01 17.96 -11.06
N LEU A 51 -71.62 17.72 -9.87
CA LEU A 51 -70.96 17.07 -8.77
C LEU A 51 -70.62 15.62 -9.11
N ALA A 52 -71.53 14.87 -9.67
CA ALA A 52 -71.37 13.48 -10.10
C ALA A 52 -70.32 13.35 -11.22
N GLY A 53 -70.29 14.28 -12.16
CA GLY A 53 -69.30 14.29 -13.25
C GLY A 53 -67.92 14.74 -12.83
N GLY A 54 -67.67 15.13 -11.58
CA GLY A 54 -66.35 15.55 -11.09
C GLY A 54 -65.83 16.87 -11.66
N GLY A 55 -66.63 17.59 -12.49
CA GLY A 55 -66.24 18.83 -13.17
C GLY A 55 -66.43 20.10 -12.35
N ALA A 56 -67.01 20.02 -11.16
CA ALA A 56 -67.32 21.20 -10.30
C ALA A 56 -66.47 21.19 -9.03
N ASP A 57 -66.11 22.35 -8.53
CA ASP A 57 -65.53 22.47 -7.18
C ASP A 57 -66.60 22.04 -6.14
N PRO A 58 -66.37 20.96 -5.39
CA PRO A 58 -67.35 20.46 -4.39
C PRO A 58 -67.73 21.51 -3.34
N LYS A 59 -66.84 22.45 -3.02
CA LYS A 59 -67.13 23.55 -2.06
C LYS A 59 -68.13 24.53 -2.61
N HIS A 60 -68.00 24.88 -3.89
CA HIS A 60 -68.92 25.77 -4.57
C HIS A 60 -70.29 25.12 -4.72
N THR A 61 -70.35 23.85 -5.14
CA THR A 61 -71.58 23.06 -5.22
C THR A 61 -72.24 22.95 -3.85
N LEU A 62 -71.54 22.72 -2.76
CA LEU A 62 -72.04 22.69 -1.41
C LEU A 62 -72.66 24.02 -1.00
N ALA A 63 -71.94 25.15 -1.30
CA ALA A 63 -72.48 26.48 -0.98
C ALA A 63 -73.79 26.78 -1.74
N SER A 64 -73.82 26.50 -3.05
CA SER A 64 -75.03 26.71 -3.89
C SER A 64 -76.19 25.82 -3.46
N ALA A 65 -75.92 24.53 -3.20
CA ALA A 65 -76.96 23.63 -2.71
C ALA A 65 -77.56 24.07 -1.38
N LYS A 66 -76.74 24.53 -0.43
CA LYS A 66 -77.18 25.10 0.83
C LYS A 66 -77.99 26.36 0.60
N GLN A 67 -77.56 27.24 -0.28
CA GLN A 67 -78.34 28.48 -0.58
C GLN A 67 -79.70 28.18 -1.21
N LEU A 68 -79.74 27.25 -2.19
CA LEU A 68 -81.01 26.82 -2.78
C LEU A 68 -81.92 26.21 -1.74
N ARG A 69 -81.44 25.32 -0.87
CA ARG A 69 -82.21 24.66 0.18
C ARG A 69 -82.73 25.68 1.16
N ASP A 70 -81.91 26.61 1.62
CA ASP A 70 -82.35 27.59 2.62
C ASP A 70 -83.34 28.58 2.00
N GLY A 71 -83.18 28.98 0.72
CA GLY A 71 -84.08 29.85 -0.01
C GLY A 71 -85.41 29.21 -0.32
N LEU A 72 -85.51 27.87 -0.36
CA LEU A 72 -86.77 27.14 -0.68
C LEU A 72 -87.89 27.40 0.31
N LYS A 73 -87.54 27.71 1.56
CA LYS A 73 -88.55 27.99 2.63
C LYS A 73 -89.41 29.20 2.28
N ASP A 74 -88.86 30.21 1.66
CA ASP A 74 -89.52 31.46 1.31
C ASP A 74 -89.74 31.61 -0.20
N ALA A 75 -89.44 30.57 -0.95
CA ALA A 75 -89.56 30.60 -2.40
C ALA A 75 -90.99 30.74 -2.86
N ALA A 76 -91.23 31.65 -3.78
CA ALA A 76 -92.50 31.87 -4.46
C ALA A 76 -92.70 30.85 -5.60
N VAL A 77 -92.88 29.57 -5.25
CA VAL A 77 -93.00 28.39 -6.14
C VAL A 77 -94.19 27.51 -5.80
N VAL A 78 -94.73 26.82 -6.78
CA VAL A 78 -95.80 25.83 -6.60
C VAL A 78 -95.37 24.52 -7.25
N GLY A 79 -95.25 23.44 -6.43
CA GLY A 79 -94.85 22.12 -6.86
C GLY A 79 -94.54 21.23 -5.63
N ASP A 80 -93.88 20.09 -5.84
CA ASP A 80 -93.43 19.20 -4.75
C ASP A 80 -92.18 19.78 -4.06
N VAL A 81 -92.42 20.78 -3.22
CA VAL A 81 -91.36 21.45 -2.44
C VAL A 81 -90.72 20.51 -1.43
N ALA A 82 -91.46 19.54 -0.88
CA ALA A 82 -90.93 18.55 0.07
C ALA A 82 -89.97 17.60 -0.63
N GLY A 83 -90.34 17.09 -1.81
CA GLY A 83 -89.41 16.27 -2.65
C GLY A 83 -88.18 17.04 -3.07
N LEU A 84 -88.31 18.32 -3.49
CA LEU A 84 -87.18 19.15 -3.83
C LEU A 84 -86.30 19.46 -2.62
N ALA A 85 -86.83 19.70 -1.46
CA ALA A 85 -86.07 19.89 -0.21
C ALA A 85 -85.28 18.61 0.12
N ALA A 86 -85.89 17.43 0.05
CA ALA A 86 -85.22 16.16 0.28
C ALA A 86 -84.11 15.89 -0.72
N HIS A 87 -84.31 16.28 -2.05
CA HIS A 87 -83.35 16.21 -3.07
C HIS A 87 -82.13 17.13 -2.79
N LEU A 88 -82.39 18.36 -2.36
CA LEU A 88 -81.34 19.34 -2.01
C LEU A 88 -80.59 18.89 -0.73
N ASP A 89 -81.25 18.31 0.27
CA ASP A 89 -80.55 17.72 1.42
C ASP A 89 -79.65 16.53 1.05
N GLY A 90 -80.10 15.71 0.09
CA GLY A 90 -79.24 14.66 -0.52
C GLY A 90 -78.01 15.20 -1.23
N LEU A 91 -78.24 16.30 -2.00
CA LEU A 91 -77.17 16.98 -2.72
C LEU A 91 -76.13 17.61 -1.75
N VAL A 92 -76.66 18.27 -0.66
CA VAL A 92 -75.78 18.83 0.40
C VAL A 92 -74.92 17.76 1.03
N ARG A 93 -75.51 16.59 1.44
CA ARG A 93 -74.75 15.49 2.00
C ARG A 93 -73.67 14.95 1.02
N SER A 94 -74.04 14.77 -0.24
CA SER A 94 -73.12 14.30 -1.25
C SER A 94 -71.97 15.31 -1.51
N ALA A 95 -72.31 16.60 -1.50
CA ALA A 95 -71.30 17.66 -1.64
C ALA A 95 -70.33 17.73 -0.42
N GLU A 96 -70.88 17.55 0.82
CA GLU A 96 -70.04 17.48 2.03
C GLU A 96 -69.14 16.29 2.03
N GLN A 97 -69.60 15.13 1.59
CA GLN A 97 -68.73 13.97 1.40
C GLN A 97 -67.61 14.19 0.38
N ALA A 98 -67.96 14.84 -0.78
CA ALA A 98 -67.02 15.16 -1.80
C ALA A 98 -65.97 16.18 -1.31
N VAL A 99 -66.31 17.19 -0.53
CA VAL A 99 -65.39 18.15 0.11
C VAL A 99 -64.44 17.44 1.07
N SER A 100 -65.02 16.58 1.92
CA SER A 100 -64.21 15.78 2.88
C SER A 100 -63.24 14.82 2.17
N GLY A 101 -63.74 14.12 1.14
CA GLY A 101 -62.89 13.24 0.30
C GLY A 101 -61.78 13.98 -0.40
N ALA A 102 -62.07 15.12 -1.00
CA ALA A 102 -61.07 15.97 -1.65
C ALA A 102 -60.03 16.51 -0.66
N ARG A 103 -60.42 16.85 0.57
CA ARG A 103 -59.51 17.26 1.64
C ARG A 103 -58.62 16.09 2.04
N SER A 104 -59.18 14.93 2.33
CA SER A 104 -58.42 13.72 2.71
C SER A 104 -57.43 13.31 1.64
N ALA A 105 -57.81 13.36 0.35
CA ALA A 105 -56.93 13.07 -0.77
C ALA A 105 -55.76 14.05 -0.84
N ARG A 106 -55.99 15.37 -0.66
CA ARG A 106 -54.92 16.36 -0.60
C ARG A 106 -54.00 16.15 0.58
N ASP A 107 -54.53 15.84 1.77
CA ASP A 107 -53.73 15.58 2.95
C ASP A 107 -52.90 14.30 2.81
N ALA A 108 -53.43 13.24 2.17
CA ALA A 108 -52.70 12.02 1.84
C ALA A 108 -51.55 12.29 0.83
N VAL A 109 -51.77 13.08 -0.21
CA VAL A 109 -50.72 13.48 -1.17
C VAL A 109 -49.63 14.30 -0.48
N ARG A 110 -50.04 15.25 0.39
CA ARG A 110 -49.09 16.04 1.19
C ARG A 110 -48.27 15.15 2.11
N ALA A 111 -48.91 14.23 2.84
CA ALA A 111 -48.19 13.30 3.74
C ALA A 111 -47.16 12.45 3.01
N LYS A 112 -47.50 11.91 1.82
CA LYS A 112 -46.57 11.18 0.99
C LYS A 112 -45.39 12.06 0.54
N ALA A 113 -45.65 13.31 0.15
CA ALA A 113 -44.62 14.24 -0.25
C ALA A 113 -43.67 14.60 0.91
N VAL A 114 -44.18 14.82 2.11
CA VAL A 114 -43.39 15.04 3.33
C VAL A 114 -42.54 13.81 3.65
N ALA A 115 -43.15 12.63 3.72
CA ALA A 115 -42.45 11.39 4.02
C ALA A 115 -41.27 11.15 3.02
N ARG A 116 -41.51 11.37 1.73
CA ARG A 116 -40.44 11.22 0.71
C ARG A 116 -39.28 12.19 0.93
N LYS A 117 -39.57 13.46 1.25
CA LYS A 117 -38.48 14.41 1.58
C LYS A 117 -37.76 14.09 2.89
N GLU A 118 -38.47 13.54 3.88
CA GLU A 118 -37.85 13.04 5.11
C GLU A 118 -36.89 11.88 4.82
N GLU A 119 -37.31 10.91 3.98
CA GLU A 119 -36.45 9.83 3.53
C GLU A 119 -35.18 10.34 2.82
N LEU A 120 -35.34 11.28 1.89
CA LEU A 120 -34.20 11.90 1.16
C LEU A 120 -33.26 12.67 2.09
N ALA A 121 -33.81 13.38 3.08
CA ALA A 121 -33.01 14.07 4.08
C ALA A 121 -32.23 13.09 4.97
N ALA A 122 -32.89 12.01 5.44
CA ALA A 122 -32.26 10.97 6.23
C ALA A 122 -31.16 10.22 5.43
N GLU A 123 -31.41 9.93 4.16
CA GLU A 123 -30.41 9.34 3.28
C GLU A 123 -29.19 10.27 3.12
N ALA A 124 -29.43 11.55 2.93
CA ALA A 124 -28.36 12.56 2.84
C ALA A 124 -27.53 12.65 4.12
N GLU A 125 -28.19 12.60 5.29
CA GLU A 125 -27.53 12.57 6.61
C GLU A 125 -26.63 11.33 6.74
N LYS A 126 -27.15 10.16 6.41
CA LYS A 126 -26.40 8.90 6.44
C LYS A 126 -25.18 8.93 5.50
N ILE A 127 -25.36 9.37 4.28
CA ILE A 127 -24.23 9.54 3.33
C ILE A 127 -23.19 10.51 3.88
N ALA A 128 -23.62 11.62 4.48
CA ALA A 128 -22.72 12.62 5.03
C ALA A 128 -21.90 12.10 6.21
N GLU A 129 -22.41 11.17 7.00
CA GLU A 129 -21.73 10.63 8.18
C GLU A 129 -20.82 9.44 7.86
N GLU A 130 -21.28 8.50 7.05
CA GLU A 130 -20.67 7.18 6.94
C GLU A 130 -19.78 7.01 5.69
N THR A 131 -20.06 7.73 4.59
CA THR A 131 -19.42 7.37 3.32
C THR A 131 -17.99 7.86 3.18
N THR A 132 -17.17 7.00 2.56
CA THR A 132 -15.81 7.32 2.08
C THR A 132 -15.71 7.29 0.55
N GLN A 133 -16.80 6.93 -0.13
CA GLN A 133 -16.86 6.87 -1.60
C GLN A 133 -17.29 8.22 -2.18
N TRP A 134 -16.41 9.21 -2.09
CA TRP A 134 -16.69 10.62 -2.37
C TRP A 134 -17.35 10.91 -3.72
N LYS A 135 -16.97 10.20 -4.79
CA LYS A 135 -17.53 10.39 -6.12
C LYS A 135 -18.98 9.95 -6.18
N GLN A 136 -19.25 8.69 -5.79
CA GLN A 136 -20.59 8.11 -5.81
C GLN A 136 -21.54 8.87 -4.89
N ALA A 137 -21.08 9.26 -3.70
CA ALA A 137 -21.83 10.08 -2.78
C ALA A 137 -22.16 11.46 -3.37
N GLY A 138 -21.21 12.11 -4.02
CA GLY A 138 -21.45 13.37 -4.69
C GLY A 138 -22.50 13.28 -5.80
N ASP A 139 -22.49 12.21 -6.58
CA ASP A 139 -23.49 11.96 -7.61
C ASP A 139 -24.85 11.64 -6.98
N ARG A 140 -24.89 10.88 -5.87
CA ARG A 140 -26.15 10.62 -5.15
C ARG A 140 -26.75 11.90 -4.57
N PHE A 141 -25.97 12.82 -4.02
CA PHE A 141 -26.45 14.12 -3.57
C PHE A 141 -27.11 14.94 -4.70
N LYS A 142 -26.60 14.87 -5.93
CA LYS A 142 -27.23 15.51 -7.10
C LYS A 142 -28.60 14.89 -7.39
N HIS A 143 -28.67 13.55 -7.44
CA HIS A 143 -29.93 12.85 -7.65
C HIS A 143 -30.96 13.15 -6.56
N ILE A 144 -30.54 13.17 -5.28
CA ILE A 144 -31.45 13.57 -4.17
C ILE A 144 -31.96 15.00 -4.41
N LEU A 145 -31.12 15.92 -4.83
CA LEU A 145 -31.54 17.28 -5.11
C LEU A 145 -32.54 17.37 -6.25
N ASP A 146 -32.38 16.59 -7.31
CA ASP A 146 -33.28 16.56 -8.46
C ASP A 146 -34.65 15.96 -8.06
N GLU A 147 -34.67 14.85 -7.30
CA GLU A 147 -35.88 14.29 -6.71
C GLU A 147 -36.55 15.31 -5.79
N TRP A 148 -35.79 16.01 -4.94
CA TRP A 148 -36.28 17.03 -4.02
C TRP A 148 -37.04 18.13 -4.73
N ARG A 149 -36.48 18.63 -5.86
CA ARG A 149 -37.10 19.67 -6.67
C ARG A 149 -38.38 19.24 -7.37
N ALA A 150 -38.51 17.97 -7.68
CA ALA A 150 -39.71 17.39 -8.29
C ALA A 150 -40.89 17.31 -7.31
N ILE A 151 -40.65 17.15 -6.01
CA ILE A 151 -41.69 17.00 -4.97
C ILE A 151 -42.33 18.37 -4.67
N ARG A 152 -43.66 18.44 -4.86
CA ARG A 152 -44.49 19.63 -4.65
C ARG A 152 -45.61 19.35 -3.63
N GLY A 153 -46.28 20.42 -3.23
CA GLY A 153 -47.51 20.30 -2.40
C GLY A 153 -47.28 20.21 -0.88
N ILE A 154 -46.08 20.49 -0.41
CA ILE A 154 -45.73 20.61 1.01
C ILE A 154 -45.90 22.07 1.43
N ASP A 155 -46.34 22.31 2.66
CA ASP A 155 -46.40 23.66 3.21
C ASP A 155 -44.97 24.23 3.43
N ARG A 156 -44.87 25.53 3.34
CA ARG A 156 -43.59 26.26 3.35
C ARG A 156 -42.78 25.99 4.64
N LYS A 157 -43.42 25.94 5.79
CA LYS A 157 -42.71 25.76 7.08
C LYS A 157 -42.07 24.39 7.17
N THR A 158 -42.81 23.33 6.81
CA THR A 158 -42.31 21.95 6.77
C THR A 158 -41.23 21.79 5.73
N ASP A 159 -41.41 22.36 4.53
CA ASP A 159 -40.41 22.30 3.46
C ASP A 159 -39.08 23.00 3.84
N GLU A 160 -39.16 24.17 4.48
CA GLU A 160 -37.97 24.87 5.00
C GLU A 160 -37.21 24.08 6.08
N LEU A 161 -37.95 23.39 6.97
CA LEU A 161 -37.31 22.53 8.00
C LEU A 161 -36.56 21.35 7.37
N LEU A 162 -37.19 20.65 6.44
CA LEU A 162 -36.58 19.52 5.73
C LEU A 162 -35.41 19.96 4.85
N TRP A 163 -35.55 21.10 4.19
CA TRP A 163 -34.46 21.69 3.41
C TRP A 163 -33.24 22.03 4.27
N LYS A 164 -33.44 22.56 5.47
CA LYS A 164 -32.34 22.82 6.42
C LYS A 164 -31.59 21.55 6.80
N ARG A 165 -32.34 20.44 7.04
CA ARG A 165 -31.70 19.13 7.33
C ARG A 165 -30.82 18.66 6.14
N PHE A 166 -31.40 18.63 4.94
CA PHE A 166 -30.71 18.25 3.72
C PHE A 166 -29.47 19.13 3.46
N SER A 167 -29.63 20.46 3.57
CA SER A 167 -28.53 21.40 3.34
C SER A 167 -27.37 21.19 4.33
N ARG A 168 -27.69 21.00 5.63
CA ARG A 168 -26.67 20.68 6.66
C ARG A 168 -25.93 19.39 6.35
N ALA A 169 -26.62 18.35 5.93
CA ALA A 169 -26.01 17.09 5.53
C ALA A 169 -25.06 17.28 4.35
N ARG A 170 -25.51 17.96 3.30
CA ARG A 170 -24.69 18.30 2.12
C ARG A 170 -23.45 19.11 2.48
N ASP A 171 -23.61 20.11 3.33
CA ASP A 171 -22.49 20.97 3.76
C ASP A 171 -21.50 20.18 4.64
N SER A 172 -21.99 19.28 5.50
CA SER A 172 -21.17 18.36 6.28
C SER A 172 -20.35 17.43 5.38
N PHE A 173 -21.01 16.82 4.40
CA PHE A 173 -20.34 16.00 3.38
C PHE A 173 -19.24 16.77 2.65
N ASN A 174 -19.54 17.97 2.19
CA ASN A 174 -18.57 18.82 1.46
C ASN A 174 -17.36 19.19 2.33
N ARG A 175 -17.58 19.51 3.62
CA ARG A 175 -16.49 19.78 4.57
C ARG A 175 -15.63 18.53 4.80
N ARG A 176 -16.23 17.38 5.06
CA ARG A 176 -15.50 16.10 5.26
C ARG A 176 -14.69 15.74 4.02
N ARG A 177 -15.30 15.85 2.83
CA ARG A 177 -14.63 15.62 1.57
C ARG A 177 -13.45 16.58 1.37
N GLY A 178 -13.66 17.87 1.61
CA GLY A 178 -12.61 18.89 1.50
C GLY A 178 -11.46 18.64 2.45
N SER A 179 -11.74 18.32 3.72
CA SER A 179 -10.73 17.96 4.71
C SER A 179 -9.94 16.73 4.29
N HIS A 180 -10.61 15.67 3.84
CA HIS A 180 -9.94 14.45 3.40
C HIS A 180 -8.95 14.70 2.25
N PHE A 181 -9.35 15.45 1.22
CA PHE A 181 -8.45 15.76 0.11
C PHE A 181 -7.32 16.70 0.52
N ALA A 182 -7.59 17.66 1.40
CA ALA A 182 -6.54 18.54 1.95
C ALA A 182 -5.53 17.74 2.79
N ASP A 183 -5.98 16.75 3.57
CA ASP A 183 -5.09 15.85 4.30
C ASP A 183 -4.22 15.00 3.37
N LEU A 184 -4.82 14.43 2.32
CA LEU A 184 -4.07 13.70 1.29
C LEU A 184 -3.02 14.57 0.61
N ASP A 185 -3.36 15.82 0.28
CA ASP A 185 -2.42 16.73 -0.35
C ASP A 185 -1.28 17.13 0.61
N ARG A 186 -1.58 17.35 1.91
CA ARG A 186 -0.53 17.55 2.93
C ARG A 186 0.41 16.34 3.04
N GLN A 187 -0.15 15.14 3.05
CA GLN A 187 0.65 13.90 3.08
C GLN A 187 1.53 13.75 1.85
N ARG A 188 1.01 14.07 0.66
CA ARG A 188 1.77 14.04 -0.60
C ARG A 188 2.91 15.05 -0.62
N VAL A 189 2.68 16.25 -0.11
CA VAL A 189 3.71 17.30 0.01
C VAL A 189 4.78 16.84 1.00
N ALA A 190 4.40 16.35 2.17
CA ALA A 190 5.35 15.85 3.16
C ALA A 190 6.18 14.67 2.62
N ALA A 191 5.54 13.73 1.92
CA ALA A 191 6.21 12.62 1.27
C ALA A 191 7.21 13.10 0.21
N ARG A 192 6.84 14.08 -0.58
CA ARG A 192 7.71 14.69 -1.59
C ARG A 192 8.94 15.33 -0.94
N THR A 193 8.75 16.20 0.04
CA THR A 193 9.86 16.86 0.76
C THR A 193 10.82 15.82 1.36
N ARG A 194 10.27 14.80 2.04
CA ARG A 194 11.10 13.74 2.61
C ARG A 194 11.89 12.98 1.54
N LYS A 195 11.28 12.65 0.42
CA LYS A 195 11.96 11.97 -0.69
C LYS A 195 13.02 12.86 -1.36
N GLU A 196 12.79 14.17 -1.46
CA GLU A 196 13.80 15.13 -1.95
C GLU A 196 15.06 15.13 -1.05
N GLU A 197 14.89 15.10 0.28
CA GLU A 197 15.99 14.97 1.24
C GLU A 197 16.76 13.65 1.04
N LEU A 198 16.03 12.52 0.92
CA LEU A 198 16.62 11.21 0.72
C LEU A 198 17.40 11.11 -0.61
N VAL A 199 16.89 11.71 -1.68
CA VAL A 199 17.59 11.81 -2.96
C VAL A 199 18.86 12.64 -2.83
N ALA A 200 18.78 13.80 -2.19
CA ALA A 200 19.96 14.64 -2.00
C ALA A 200 21.04 13.94 -1.18
N GLU A 201 20.68 13.14 -0.18
CA GLU A 201 21.61 12.33 0.58
C GLU A 201 22.19 11.19 -0.27
N ALA A 202 21.34 10.47 -1.02
CA ALA A 202 21.79 9.42 -1.92
C ALA A 202 22.79 9.94 -2.99
N GLU A 203 22.51 11.10 -3.56
CA GLU A 203 23.38 11.76 -4.54
C GLU A 203 24.74 12.14 -3.91
N LYS A 204 24.77 12.63 -2.68
CA LYS A 204 26.05 12.90 -1.97
C LYS A 204 26.85 11.62 -1.70
N LEU A 205 26.17 10.50 -1.46
CA LEU A 205 26.80 9.21 -1.19
C LEU A 205 27.25 8.49 -2.45
N SER A 206 26.81 8.88 -3.63
CA SER A 206 27.10 8.20 -4.90
C SER A 206 28.60 8.13 -5.21
N ASP A 207 29.37 9.14 -4.78
CA ASP A 207 30.82 9.24 -4.98
C ASP A 207 31.65 8.76 -3.80
N SER A 208 31.03 8.26 -2.73
CA SER A 208 31.74 7.74 -1.57
C SER A 208 32.64 6.56 -1.93
N SER A 209 33.83 6.53 -1.31
CA SER A 209 34.75 5.39 -1.34
C SER A 209 34.65 4.51 -0.08
N ASP A 210 33.78 4.89 0.87
CA ASP A 210 33.55 4.14 2.09
C ASP A 210 32.50 3.06 1.87
N TRP A 211 32.89 1.97 1.20
CA TRP A 211 32.01 0.98 0.61
C TRP A 211 31.04 0.30 1.59
N GLY A 212 31.49 -0.05 2.80
CA GLY A 212 30.71 -0.79 3.78
C GLY A 212 29.61 0.06 4.41
N PRO A 213 29.95 1.13 5.13
CA PRO A 213 29.01 2.06 5.75
C PRO A 213 28.03 2.69 4.75
N THR A 214 28.53 3.08 3.57
CA THR A 214 27.67 3.67 2.53
C THR A 214 26.66 2.66 1.97
N ALA A 215 27.06 1.42 1.75
CA ALA A 215 26.12 0.38 1.34
C ALA A 215 25.04 0.11 2.38
N ALA A 216 25.38 0.13 3.68
CA ALA A 216 24.43 0.04 4.77
C ALA A 216 23.47 1.26 4.76
N ARG A 217 24.01 2.47 4.59
CA ARG A 217 23.21 3.69 4.53
C ARG A 217 22.21 3.69 3.37
N TYR A 218 22.59 3.19 2.18
CA TYR A 218 21.65 3.02 1.07
C TYR A 218 20.50 2.06 1.39
N LYS A 219 20.73 1.03 2.19
CA LYS A 219 19.68 0.13 2.66
C LYS A 219 18.71 0.86 3.60
N ASP A 220 19.23 1.69 4.49
CA ASP A 220 18.43 2.51 5.41
C ASP A 220 17.63 3.57 4.62
N LEU A 221 18.26 4.28 3.69
CA LEU A 221 17.60 5.23 2.80
C LEU A 221 16.45 4.59 2.01
N MET A 222 16.60 3.36 1.55
CA MET A 222 15.52 2.61 0.89
C MET A 222 14.37 2.30 1.85
N THR A 223 14.65 2.00 3.11
CA THR A 223 13.64 1.77 4.14
C THR A 223 12.88 3.06 4.44
N GLU A 224 13.59 4.18 4.62
CA GLU A 224 13.02 5.51 4.81
C GLU A 224 12.22 5.97 3.58
N TRP A 225 12.68 5.65 2.35
CA TRP A 225 11.94 5.90 1.11
C TRP A 225 10.57 5.24 1.10
N LYS A 226 10.51 3.98 1.50
CA LYS A 226 9.24 3.24 1.60
C LYS A 226 8.33 3.80 2.68
N ALA A 227 8.89 4.24 3.79
CA ALA A 227 8.16 4.84 4.91
C ALA A 227 7.64 6.26 4.61
N ALA A 228 8.30 7.00 3.73
CA ALA A 228 7.90 8.38 3.36
C ALA A 228 6.53 8.46 2.67
N GLY A 229 5.97 7.35 2.20
CA GLY A 229 4.69 7.32 1.54
C GLY A 229 4.76 7.70 0.05
N ARG A 230 3.60 8.12 -0.52
CA ARG A 230 3.50 8.48 -1.95
C ARG A 230 3.40 9.98 -2.12
N ALA A 231 4.26 10.56 -2.93
CA ALA A 231 4.13 11.91 -3.44
C ALA A 231 3.16 11.97 -4.65
N GLN A 232 3.03 13.12 -5.29
CA GLN A 232 2.33 13.21 -6.57
C GLN A 232 3.07 12.38 -7.62
N LYS A 233 2.35 11.67 -8.47
CA LYS A 233 2.90 10.64 -9.36
C LYS A 233 4.15 11.10 -10.13
N ASP A 234 4.05 12.22 -10.85
CA ASP A 234 5.15 12.67 -11.71
C ASP A 234 6.39 13.07 -10.89
N ALA A 235 6.18 13.69 -9.73
CA ALA A 235 7.26 14.01 -8.79
C ALA A 235 7.86 12.75 -8.17
N ASP A 236 7.03 11.79 -7.81
CA ASP A 236 7.47 10.50 -7.23
C ASP A 236 8.33 9.71 -8.21
N ASP A 237 7.89 9.63 -9.46
CA ASP A 237 8.60 8.94 -10.54
C ASP A 237 9.97 9.62 -10.83
N THR A 238 10.00 10.96 -10.88
CA THR A 238 11.25 11.72 -11.09
C THR A 238 12.24 11.53 -9.94
N LEU A 239 11.77 11.62 -8.70
CA LEU A 239 12.59 11.43 -7.50
C LEU A 239 13.12 9.99 -7.42
N TRP A 240 12.30 9.02 -7.79
CA TRP A 240 12.71 7.62 -7.83
C TRP A 240 13.82 7.37 -8.85
N GLN A 241 13.72 7.94 -10.05
CA GLN A 241 14.77 7.82 -11.06
C GLN A 241 16.10 8.39 -10.56
N ARG A 242 16.09 9.57 -9.93
CA ARG A 242 17.29 10.19 -9.36
C ARG A 242 17.90 9.35 -8.23
N PHE A 243 17.06 8.89 -7.29
CA PHE A 243 17.50 8.01 -6.20
C PHE A 243 18.17 6.74 -6.73
N ARG A 244 17.51 6.09 -7.70
CA ARG A 244 18.02 4.89 -8.33
C ARG A 244 19.33 5.13 -9.08
N ALA A 245 19.44 6.22 -9.83
CA ALA A 245 20.66 6.57 -10.53
C ALA A 245 21.85 6.78 -9.57
N ALA A 246 21.63 7.47 -8.45
CA ALA A 246 22.65 7.65 -7.42
C ALA A 246 23.08 6.31 -6.80
N GLN A 247 22.14 5.46 -6.46
CA GLN A 247 22.39 4.12 -5.94
C GLN A 247 23.17 3.26 -6.95
N GLU A 248 22.76 3.25 -8.20
CA GLU A 248 23.36 2.47 -9.28
C GLU A 248 24.80 2.94 -9.57
N SER A 249 25.05 4.25 -9.54
CA SER A 249 26.40 4.83 -9.65
C SER A 249 27.31 4.30 -8.56
N PHE A 250 26.91 4.38 -7.29
CA PHE A 250 27.70 3.88 -6.17
C PHE A 250 27.99 2.38 -6.28
N PHE A 251 26.97 1.54 -6.51
CA PHE A 251 27.16 0.09 -6.56
C PHE A 251 27.95 -0.35 -7.77
N THR A 252 27.87 0.33 -8.91
CA THR A 252 28.70 0.06 -10.09
C THR A 252 30.17 0.37 -9.80
N ARG A 253 30.49 1.52 -9.22
CA ARG A 253 31.86 1.88 -8.82
C ARG A 253 32.41 0.91 -7.79
N ARG A 254 31.63 0.60 -6.77
CA ARG A 254 32.00 -0.41 -5.77
C ARG A 254 32.33 -1.75 -6.43
N SER A 255 31.43 -2.22 -7.30
CA SER A 255 31.62 -3.51 -8.00
C SER A 255 32.86 -3.51 -8.87
N ALA A 256 33.15 -2.41 -9.58
CA ALA A 256 34.34 -2.27 -10.39
C ALA A 256 35.64 -2.39 -9.56
N VAL A 257 35.73 -1.65 -8.44
CA VAL A 257 36.90 -1.70 -7.53
C VAL A 257 37.07 -3.08 -6.91
N PHE A 258 36.00 -3.75 -6.50
CA PHE A 258 36.09 -5.10 -5.96
C PHE A 258 36.51 -6.13 -7.04
N SER A 259 35.95 -6.00 -8.24
CA SER A 259 36.32 -6.87 -9.38
C SER A 259 37.78 -6.70 -9.80
N GLU A 260 38.27 -5.46 -9.83
CA GLU A 260 39.69 -5.16 -10.13
C GLU A 260 40.61 -5.78 -9.07
N ARG A 261 40.31 -5.60 -7.81
CA ARG A 261 41.04 -6.22 -6.70
C ARG A 261 41.01 -7.75 -6.76
N ASP A 262 39.86 -8.35 -7.06
CA ASP A 262 39.71 -9.80 -7.15
C ASP A 262 40.47 -10.36 -8.36
N ALA A 263 40.54 -9.59 -9.47
CA ALA A 263 41.40 -9.91 -10.63
C ALA A 263 42.88 -9.83 -10.29
N GLU A 264 43.31 -8.79 -9.55
CA GLU A 264 44.67 -8.67 -9.02
C GLU A 264 45.03 -9.86 -8.14
N PHE A 265 44.19 -10.19 -7.16
CA PHE A 265 44.44 -11.33 -6.28
C PHE A 265 44.50 -12.67 -7.03
N SER A 266 43.69 -12.83 -8.07
CA SER A 266 43.75 -14.02 -8.94
C SER A 266 45.03 -14.09 -9.74
N ALA A 267 45.52 -12.96 -10.27
CA ALA A 267 46.81 -12.89 -10.96
C ALA A 267 47.96 -13.22 -10.01
N ASN A 268 47.95 -12.65 -8.80
CA ASN A 268 48.92 -12.95 -7.76
C ASN A 268 48.94 -14.43 -7.36
N ALA A 269 47.75 -15.06 -7.29
CA ALA A 269 47.62 -16.49 -7.02
C ALA A 269 48.26 -17.33 -8.14
N THR A 270 48.08 -16.95 -9.39
CA THR A 270 48.72 -17.61 -10.55
C THR A 270 50.23 -17.50 -10.46
N LEU A 271 50.74 -16.31 -10.11
CA LEU A 271 52.19 -16.09 -9.95
C LEU A 271 52.78 -16.92 -8.80
N LYS A 272 52.08 -16.95 -7.63
CA LYS A 272 52.49 -17.79 -6.49
C LYS A 272 52.46 -19.29 -6.82
N GLU A 273 51.53 -19.73 -7.64
CA GLU A 273 51.46 -21.12 -8.10
C GLU A 273 52.68 -21.48 -8.97
N GLN A 274 53.10 -20.57 -9.85
CA GLN A 274 54.32 -20.72 -10.64
C GLN A 274 55.56 -20.77 -9.73
N LEU A 275 55.65 -19.89 -8.74
CA LEU A 275 56.75 -19.88 -7.76
C LEU A 275 56.81 -21.19 -6.94
N LEU A 276 55.66 -21.76 -6.54
CA LEU A 276 55.64 -23.08 -5.89
C LEU A 276 56.12 -24.18 -6.81
N ALA A 277 55.75 -24.16 -8.10
CA ALA A 277 56.21 -25.13 -9.06
C ALA A 277 57.73 -25.00 -9.36
N GLU A 278 58.28 -23.77 -9.29
CA GLU A 278 59.73 -23.55 -9.33
C GLU A 278 60.41 -24.08 -8.06
N ALA A 279 59.88 -23.79 -6.88
CA ALA A 279 60.41 -24.24 -5.59
C ALA A 279 60.38 -25.76 -5.45
N GLU A 280 59.36 -26.43 -5.93
CA GLU A 280 59.23 -27.88 -5.95
C GLU A 280 60.30 -28.54 -6.79
N LYS A 281 60.84 -27.86 -7.80
CA LYS A 281 61.90 -28.33 -8.73
C LYS A 281 63.31 -27.98 -8.28
N ILE A 282 63.51 -27.29 -7.16
CA ILE A 282 64.87 -26.94 -6.68
C ILE A 282 65.70 -28.21 -6.47
N ASP A 283 66.83 -28.24 -7.13
CA ASP A 283 67.83 -29.33 -6.98
C ASP A 283 68.63 -29.13 -5.69
N THR A 284 68.40 -29.99 -4.71
CA THR A 284 69.07 -29.99 -3.41
C THR A 284 70.47 -30.60 -3.47
N SER A 285 70.92 -31.05 -4.68
CA SER A 285 72.27 -31.59 -4.85
C SER A 285 73.39 -30.53 -4.69
N LYS A 286 73.05 -29.26 -4.90
CA LYS A 286 73.93 -28.11 -4.79
C LYS A 286 73.48 -27.17 -3.68
N PRO A 287 73.96 -27.30 -2.41
CA PRO A 287 73.43 -26.60 -1.26
C PRO A 287 73.34 -25.10 -1.37
N ASP A 288 74.40 -24.43 -1.86
CA ASP A 288 74.42 -22.96 -1.96
C ASP A 288 73.48 -22.43 -3.06
N ALA A 289 73.43 -23.14 -4.18
CA ALA A 289 72.52 -22.85 -5.25
C ALA A 289 71.04 -23.04 -4.80
N ALA A 290 70.76 -24.11 -4.06
CA ALA A 290 69.39 -24.34 -3.51
C ALA A 290 68.98 -23.27 -2.51
N ARG A 291 69.88 -22.82 -1.62
CA ARG A 291 69.61 -21.72 -0.67
C ARG A 291 69.39 -20.40 -1.40
N THR A 292 70.19 -20.09 -2.42
CA THR A 292 70.03 -18.88 -3.23
C THR A 292 68.69 -18.90 -4.00
N ALA A 293 68.35 -20.03 -4.62
CA ALA A 293 67.11 -20.19 -5.34
C ALA A 293 65.87 -20.05 -4.40
N LEU A 294 65.92 -20.67 -3.24
CA LEU A 294 64.85 -20.56 -2.24
C LEU A 294 64.68 -19.11 -1.77
N ARG A 295 65.77 -18.39 -1.50
CA ARG A 295 65.72 -16.97 -1.12
C ARG A 295 65.09 -16.12 -2.22
N SER A 296 65.51 -16.30 -3.48
CA SER A 296 64.93 -15.58 -4.61
C SER A 296 63.42 -15.89 -4.77
N ILE A 297 62.98 -17.10 -4.48
CA ILE A 297 61.54 -17.45 -4.51
C ILE A 297 60.80 -16.74 -3.37
N HIS A 298 61.37 -16.64 -2.17
CA HIS A 298 60.78 -15.89 -1.06
C HIS A 298 60.62 -14.40 -1.41
N ASP A 299 61.65 -13.74 -1.94
CA ASP A 299 61.59 -12.35 -2.34
C ASP A 299 60.43 -12.11 -3.34
N ARG A 300 60.39 -12.94 -4.39
CA ARG A 300 59.34 -12.89 -5.41
C ARG A 300 57.95 -13.27 -4.86
N TRP A 301 57.88 -14.10 -3.84
CA TRP A 301 56.62 -14.49 -3.17
C TRP A 301 56.02 -13.35 -2.38
N GLU A 302 56.83 -12.57 -1.69
CA GLU A 302 56.41 -11.36 -0.99
C GLU A 302 55.95 -10.29 -1.98
N ASP A 303 56.73 -10.07 -3.05
CA ASP A 303 56.43 -9.12 -4.11
C ASP A 303 55.13 -9.47 -4.86
N ALA A 304 54.78 -10.73 -4.98
CA ALA A 304 53.55 -11.17 -5.64
C ALA A 304 52.27 -10.70 -4.94
N GLY A 305 52.36 -10.25 -3.69
CA GLY A 305 51.26 -9.61 -2.98
C GLY A 305 50.20 -10.57 -2.46
N LYS A 306 48.98 -10.04 -2.27
CA LYS A 306 47.83 -10.78 -1.66
C LYS A 306 47.18 -11.69 -2.69
N VAL A 307 46.64 -12.80 -2.20
CA VAL A 307 45.86 -13.79 -2.96
C VAL A 307 44.43 -13.93 -2.40
N PRO A 308 43.50 -14.57 -3.11
CA PRO A 308 42.18 -14.86 -2.62
C PRO A 308 42.24 -15.60 -1.27
N ARG A 309 41.35 -15.20 -0.36
CA ARG A 309 41.37 -15.67 1.06
C ARG A 309 41.29 -17.18 1.18
N GLU A 310 40.55 -17.82 0.28
CA GLU A 310 40.36 -19.27 0.26
C GLU A 310 41.66 -20.02 -0.05
N ARG A 311 42.60 -19.40 -0.77
CA ARG A 311 43.84 -20.03 -1.22
C ARG A 311 45.06 -19.73 -0.33
N ILE A 312 44.91 -18.82 0.65
CA ILE A 312 46.04 -18.43 1.51
C ILE A 312 46.66 -19.64 2.18
N ARG A 313 45.81 -20.45 2.88
CA ARG A 313 46.29 -21.66 3.60
C ARG A 313 46.94 -22.68 2.68
N GLU A 314 46.30 -22.96 1.55
CA GLU A 314 46.85 -23.89 0.55
C GLU A 314 48.28 -23.51 0.14
N PHE A 315 48.47 -22.23 -0.18
CA PHE A 315 49.75 -21.73 -0.61
C PHE A 315 50.80 -21.71 0.50
N GLU A 316 50.45 -21.30 1.69
CA GLU A 316 51.37 -21.31 2.86
C GLU A 316 51.80 -22.74 3.24
N ASP A 317 50.87 -23.67 3.26
CA ASP A 317 51.18 -25.09 3.60
C ASP A 317 52.07 -25.75 2.55
N ARG A 318 51.82 -25.47 1.26
CA ARG A 318 52.68 -25.98 0.15
C ARG A 318 54.06 -25.38 0.20
N LEU A 319 54.21 -24.10 0.42
CA LEU A 319 55.50 -23.42 0.52
C LEU A 319 56.30 -24.00 1.69
N ARG A 320 55.68 -24.13 2.87
CA ARG A 320 56.29 -24.74 4.07
C ARG A 320 56.76 -26.15 3.77
N THR A 321 55.95 -26.94 3.08
CA THR A 321 56.33 -28.32 2.73
C THR A 321 57.60 -28.36 1.86
N VAL A 322 57.71 -27.45 0.92
CA VAL A 322 58.92 -27.34 0.08
C VAL A 322 60.13 -26.87 0.88
N GLU A 323 59.96 -25.87 1.75
CA GLU A 323 61.02 -25.36 2.62
C GLU A 323 61.55 -26.47 3.56
N ASP A 324 60.65 -27.22 4.19
CA ASP A 324 61.00 -28.32 5.07
C ASP A 324 61.75 -29.43 4.31
N ARG A 325 61.32 -29.76 3.08
CA ARG A 325 61.99 -30.70 2.21
C ARG A 325 63.45 -30.25 1.94
N ILE A 326 63.62 -29.00 1.48
CA ILE A 326 64.93 -28.45 1.14
C ILE A 326 65.81 -28.40 2.38
N ARG A 327 65.32 -27.94 3.51
CA ARG A 327 66.05 -27.89 4.78
C ARG A 327 66.50 -29.27 5.22
N ASN A 328 65.63 -30.23 5.21
CA ASN A 328 65.94 -31.59 5.58
C ASN A 328 66.98 -32.24 4.65
N ASP A 329 66.90 -32.01 3.35
CA ASP A 329 67.83 -32.52 2.39
C ASP A 329 69.21 -31.90 2.54
N LEU A 330 69.28 -30.57 2.79
CA LEU A 330 70.52 -29.85 3.06
C LEU A 330 71.15 -30.32 4.39
N GLU A 331 70.36 -30.53 5.43
CA GLU A 331 70.84 -31.03 6.72
C GLU A 331 71.35 -32.45 6.65
N LYS A 332 70.66 -33.34 5.91
CA LYS A 332 71.16 -34.72 5.68
C LYS A 332 72.51 -34.73 4.94
N ARG A 333 72.68 -33.84 3.97
CA ARG A 333 73.95 -33.72 3.24
C ARG A 333 75.06 -33.14 4.08
N TRP A 334 74.76 -32.10 4.90
CA TRP A 334 75.70 -31.52 5.84
C TRP A 334 76.19 -32.57 6.83
N ARG A 335 75.28 -33.39 7.37
CA ARG A 335 75.64 -34.52 8.25
C ARG A 335 76.50 -35.59 7.55
N ARG A 336 76.30 -35.79 6.27
CA ARG A 336 77.12 -36.74 5.46
C ARG A 336 78.46 -36.20 5.10
N SER A 337 78.65 -34.93 5.03
CA SER A 337 79.88 -34.21 4.69
C SER A 337 80.48 -33.47 5.92
N ASP A 338 80.25 -33.97 7.13
CA ASP A 338 80.76 -33.37 8.37
C ASP A 338 82.27 -33.29 8.33
N PRO A 339 82.86 -32.07 8.07
CA PRO A 339 84.32 -31.92 7.91
C PRO A 339 85.06 -32.27 9.19
N GLU A 340 84.45 -32.13 10.36
CA GLU A 340 85.06 -32.52 11.64
C GLU A 340 85.08 -34.02 11.83
N ALA A 341 84.04 -34.72 11.35
CA ALA A 341 83.97 -36.18 11.39
C ALA A 341 85.03 -36.77 10.39
N ASP A 342 85.08 -36.19 9.16
CA ASP A 342 86.12 -36.57 8.15
C ASP A 342 87.57 -36.28 8.65
N ALA A 343 87.75 -35.11 9.27
CA ALA A 343 89.05 -34.76 9.89
C ALA A 343 89.40 -35.71 11.05
N ARG A 344 88.41 -36.14 11.81
CA ARG A 344 88.60 -37.10 12.93
C ARG A 344 88.96 -38.50 12.42
N VAL A 345 88.35 -38.95 11.32
CA VAL A 345 88.67 -40.17 10.63
C VAL A 345 90.10 -40.11 10.12
N GLU A 346 90.50 -39.01 9.49
CA GLU A 346 91.86 -38.82 8.99
C GLU A 346 92.92 -38.78 10.11
N GLN A 347 92.62 -38.10 11.22
CA GLN A 347 93.45 -38.17 12.43
C GLN A 347 93.64 -39.60 12.95
N PHE A 348 92.60 -40.37 12.92
CA PHE A 348 92.70 -41.79 13.37
C PHE A 348 93.54 -42.61 12.35
N ARG A 349 93.43 -42.39 11.06
CA ARG A 349 94.26 -42.98 10.02
C ARG A 349 95.70 -42.69 10.24
N GLU A 350 96.03 -41.42 10.44
CA GLU A 350 97.40 -40.97 10.69
C GLU A 350 97.99 -41.59 11.92
N ARG A 351 97.16 -41.74 13.03
CA ARG A 351 97.60 -42.41 14.26
C ARG A 351 97.84 -43.88 14.04
N VAL A 352 97.00 -44.59 13.31
CA VAL A 352 97.23 -45.99 12.94
C VAL A 352 98.52 -46.10 12.15
N ALA A 353 98.74 -45.33 11.15
CA ALA A 353 99.93 -45.34 10.32
C ALA A 353 101.18 -45.04 11.14
N GLN A 354 101.12 -44.07 12.05
CA GLN A 354 102.20 -43.71 12.95
C GLN A 354 102.62 -44.87 13.81
N PHE A 355 101.66 -45.59 14.47
CA PHE A 355 101.93 -46.73 15.32
C PHE A 355 102.40 -47.95 14.49
N GLU A 356 101.89 -48.19 13.34
CA GLU A 356 102.35 -49.19 12.38
C GLU A 356 103.81 -48.98 11.96
N ALA A 357 104.16 -47.74 11.64
CA ALA A 357 105.52 -47.35 11.30
C ALA A 357 106.44 -47.54 12.54
N GLN A 358 105.98 -47.18 13.72
CA GLN A 358 106.76 -47.42 14.94
C GLN A 358 106.95 -48.90 15.19
N ALA A 359 105.90 -49.74 15.00
CA ALA A 359 105.97 -51.19 15.13
C ALA A 359 106.98 -51.82 14.17
N THR A 360 106.93 -51.35 12.88
CA THR A 360 107.90 -51.81 11.85
C THR A 360 109.32 -51.44 12.20
N LYS A 361 109.55 -50.16 12.59
CA LYS A 361 110.84 -49.66 12.97
C LYS A 361 111.37 -50.36 14.23
N ALA A 362 110.56 -50.64 15.23
CA ALA A 362 110.99 -51.36 16.39
C ALA A 362 111.32 -52.84 16.10
N SER A 363 110.54 -53.48 15.21
CA SER A 363 110.79 -54.84 14.77
C SER A 363 112.16 -54.91 13.98
N ALA A 364 112.44 -53.97 13.12
CA ALA A 364 113.66 -53.83 12.36
C ALA A 364 114.91 -53.62 13.29
N ALA A 365 114.69 -52.97 14.43
CA ALA A 365 115.69 -52.70 15.45
C ALA A 365 115.89 -53.86 16.43
N GLY A 366 115.11 -54.95 16.31
CA GLY A 366 115.19 -56.13 17.20
C GLY A 366 114.49 -55.97 18.59
N ASP A 367 113.78 -54.85 18.80
CA ASP A 367 113.15 -54.58 20.06
C ASP A 367 111.69 -55.14 20.04
N ALA A 368 111.57 -56.46 20.37
CA ALA A 368 110.31 -57.20 20.32
C ALA A 368 109.22 -56.61 21.27
N ARG A 369 109.69 -56.02 22.37
CA ARG A 369 108.75 -55.44 23.33
C ARG A 369 108.05 -54.21 22.88
N ARG A 370 108.83 -53.26 22.31
CA ARG A 370 108.33 -52.04 21.71
C ARG A 370 107.55 -52.32 20.43
N ALA A 371 107.93 -53.26 19.60
CA ALA A 371 107.15 -53.67 18.45
C ALA A 371 105.75 -54.18 18.83
N LYS A 372 105.67 -55.06 19.82
CA LYS A 372 104.41 -55.59 20.34
C LYS A 372 103.52 -54.48 20.89
N GLN A 373 104.05 -53.58 21.72
CA GLN A 373 103.37 -52.46 22.28
C GLN A 373 102.84 -51.49 21.19
N ALA A 374 103.56 -51.18 20.17
CA ALA A 374 103.10 -50.35 19.06
C ALA A 374 102.04 -51.07 18.19
N GLN A 375 102.15 -52.40 18.01
CA GLN A 375 101.08 -53.22 17.36
C GLN A 375 99.79 -53.22 18.12
N GLU A 376 99.84 -53.36 19.45
CA GLU A 376 98.65 -53.27 20.28
C GLU A 376 97.99 -51.91 20.22
N GLN A 377 98.73 -50.85 20.23
CA GLN A 377 98.21 -49.46 20.01
C GLN A 377 97.62 -49.26 18.63
N ALA A 378 98.30 -49.75 17.59
CA ALA A 378 97.76 -49.73 16.26
C ALA A 378 96.45 -50.48 16.12
N ALA A 379 96.27 -51.61 16.75
CA ALA A 379 95.10 -52.38 16.73
C ALA A 379 93.88 -51.61 17.43
N GLN A 380 94.23 -50.98 18.57
CA GLN A 380 93.23 -50.17 19.30
C GLN A 380 92.81 -48.93 18.44
N TRP A 381 93.71 -48.22 17.80
CA TRP A 381 93.35 -47.13 16.94
C TRP A 381 92.65 -47.59 15.67
N ARG A 382 92.86 -48.80 15.13
CA ARG A 382 92.03 -49.35 14.03
C ARG A 382 90.62 -49.63 14.42
N GLU A 383 90.36 -50.11 15.64
CA GLU A 383 88.99 -50.25 16.11
C GLU A 383 88.27 -48.91 16.18
N TRP A 384 88.93 -47.90 16.75
CA TRP A 384 88.33 -46.53 16.79
C TRP A 384 88.14 -45.97 15.38
N LEU A 385 89.08 -46.13 14.45
CA LEU A 385 88.97 -45.75 13.05
C LEU A 385 87.77 -46.46 12.41
N ALA A 386 87.62 -47.75 12.57
CA ALA A 386 86.46 -48.47 12.01
C ALA A 386 85.13 -48.04 12.61
N THR A 387 85.12 -47.61 13.87
CA THR A 387 83.90 -47.04 14.50
C THR A 387 83.62 -45.68 13.98
N ALA A 388 84.61 -44.80 13.79
CA ALA A 388 84.46 -43.47 13.23
C ALA A 388 84.07 -43.53 11.75
N GLU A 389 84.65 -44.39 10.91
CA GLU A 389 84.24 -44.62 9.53
C GLU A 389 82.78 -45.08 9.39
N LYS A 390 82.29 -45.97 10.28
CA LYS A 390 80.88 -46.37 10.32
C LYS A 390 79.95 -45.23 10.73
N ALA A 391 80.43 -44.31 11.58
CA ALA A 391 79.64 -43.15 12.01
C ALA A 391 79.51 -42.10 10.88
N VAL A 392 80.54 -41.94 10.04
CA VAL A 392 80.53 -41.04 8.84
C VAL A 392 79.69 -41.64 7.70
N GLN A 393 79.54 -42.93 7.59
CA GLN A 393 78.75 -43.60 6.53
C GLN A 393 77.25 -43.70 6.83
N ARG A 394 76.80 -43.35 8.05
CA ARG A 394 75.39 -43.29 8.43
C ARG A 394 74.79 -41.89 8.29
#